data_6a736c8c33b2b0a29c9d8cd4ca0ae89a
#
_entry.id   6a736c8c33b2b0a29c9d8cd4ca0ae89a
#
_cell.length_a   1.000
_cell.length_b   1.000
_cell.length_c   1.000
_cell.angle_alpha   90.00
_cell.angle_beta   90.00
_cell.angle_gamma   90.00
#
_symmetry.space_group_name_H-M   'P 1'
#
loop_
_entity.id
_entity.type
_entity.pdbx_description
1 polymer ?
#
loop_
_entity_poly.entity_id
_entity_poly.type
_entity_poly.pdbx_seq_one_letter_code
_entity_poly.pdbx_strand_id
1 'polypeptide(L)'
;IPATLFEFAGISVTKALAMMILFAILMVAASVSMIRDKKTGESESNEARVFNYPMILLEGTIVGVLTGLVGAGGGFLIIPALVMLSKLPMKQAVGTSLLIIAAKSLIGFTGDVSENASKMDWTLLIVVTILAVIGIFIGNNLSKKINGAALKKGFGWFVLVMGIYIIIKELAFP
;
A
#
# COMPACT_ATOMS: atom_id res chain seq x y z
N ILE A 1 -7.32 -23.96 13.10
CA ILE A 1 -6.11 -23.30 13.64
C ILE A 1 -6.59 -22.40 14.74
N PRO A 2 -6.07 -22.49 15.99
CA PRO A 2 -6.54 -21.69 17.12
C PRO A 2 -6.40 -20.20 16.81
N ALA A 3 -7.41 -19.42 17.18
CA ALA A 3 -7.46 -17.98 16.92
C ALA A 3 -6.42 -17.17 17.72
N THR A 4 -5.89 -17.75 18.80
CA THR A 4 -4.86 -17.18 19.67
C THR A 4 -3.52 -17.86 19.40
N LEU A 5 -2.49 -17.10 19.03
CA LEU A 5 -1.15 -17.65 18.77
C LEU A 5 -0.30 -17.73 20.03
N PHE A 6 -0.36 -16.73 20.90
CA PHE A 6 0.35 -16.67 22.18
C PHE A 6 -0.34 -15.68 23.13
N GLU A 7 -0.31 -15.97 24.45
CA GLU A 7 -0.61 -15.00 25.51
C GLU A 7 0.71 -14.45 26.04
N PHE A 8 0.98 -13.18 25.76
CA PHE A 8 2.14 -12.48 26.30
C PHE A 8 1.67 -11.28 27.13
N ALA A 9 2.03 -11.25 28.40
CA ALA A 9 1.73 -10.15 29.35
C ALA A 9 0.22 -9.77 29.45
N GLY A 10 -0.70 -10.75 29.37
CA GLY A 10 -2.14 -10.50 29.56
C GLY A 10 -2.86 -9.99 28.30
N ILE A 11 -2.19 -9.91 27.16
CA ILE A 11 -2.77 -9.57 25.85
C ILE A 11 -2.88 -10.87 25.05
N SER A 12 -4.10 -11.25 24.69
CA SER A 12 -4.33 -12.38 23.78
C SER A 12 -3.93 -11.95 22.35
N VAL A 13 -2.72 -12.35 21.92
CA VAL A 13 -2.25 -12.07 20.57
C VAL A 13 -3.03 -12.92 19.57
N THR A 14 -4.08 -12.34 19.02
CA THR A 14 -4.83 -12.96 17.92
C THR A 14 -4.00 -12.88 16.64
N LYS A 15 -4.24 -13.81 15.71
CA LYS A 15 -3.60 -13.78 14.39
C LYS A 15 -3.80 -12.43 13.68
N ALA A 16 -4.97 -11.82 13.83
CA ALA A 16 -5.29 -10.51 13.25
C ALA A 16 -4.41 -9.40 13.85
N LEU A 17 -4.25 -9.38 15.18
CA LEU A 17 -3.42 -8.40 15.89
C LEU A 17 -1.94 -8.52 15.48
N ALA A 18 -1.40 -9.74 15.40
CA ALA A 18 -0.04 -9.97 14.96
C ALA A 18 0.21 -9.46 13.53
N MET A 19 -0.74 -9.70 12.62
CA MET A 19 -0.66 -9.21 11.25
C MET A 19 -0.77 -7.69 11.14
N MET A 20 -1.65 -7.05 11.92
CA MET A 20 -1.79 -5.60 11.95
C MET A 20 -0.55 -4.92 12.52
N ILE A 21 0.05 -5.47 13.57
CA ILE A 21 1.32 -4.96 14.13
C ILE A 21 2.46 -5.12 13.12
N LEU A 22 2.59 -6.30 12.50
CA LEU A 22 3.59 -6.53 11.45
C LEU A 22 3.44 -5.51 10.31
N PHE A 23 2.22 -5.28 9.86
CA PHE A 23 1.91 -4.30 8.83
C PHE A 23 2.30 -2.88 9.26
N ALA A 24 1.95 -2.47 10.47
CA ALA A 24 2.28 -1.16 10.99
C ALA A 24 3.80 -0.95 11.12
N ILE A 25 4.55 -1.96 11.55
CA ILE A 25 6.02 -1.92 11.60
C ILE A 25 6.59 -1.74 10.19
N LEU A 26 6.09 -2.49 9.21
CA LEU A 26 6.53 -2.35 7.81
C LEU A 26 6.21 -0.95 7.26
N MET A 27 5.03 -0.39 7.58
CA MET A 27 4.65 0.97 7.21
C MET A 27 5.61 2.00 7.81
N VAL A 28 5.93 1.90 9.09
CA VAL A 28 6.86 2.81 9.76
C VAL A 28 8.26 2.69 9.16
N ALA A 29 8.77 1.49 8.95
CA ALA A 29 10.07 1.26 8.34
C ALA A 29 10.15 1.87 6.92
N ALA A 30 9.13 1.63 6.10
CA ALA A 30 9.04 2.17 4.75
C ALA A 30 8.95 3.71 4.75
N SER A 31 8.14 4.29 5.65
CA SER A 31 7.97 5.75 5.75
C SER A 31 9.27 6.45 6.16
N VAL A 32 9.98 5.91 7.17
CA VAL A 32 11.28 6.46 7.62
C VAL A 32 12.29 6.43 6.48
N SER A 33 12.35 5.34 5.72
CA SER A 33 13.23 5.25 4.56
C SER A 33 12.88 6.29 3.49
N MET A 34 11.59 6.47 3.18
CA MET A 34 11.13 7.47 2.20
C MET A 34 11.44 8.91 2.62
N ILE A 35 11.33 9.22 3.92
CA ILE A 35 11.61 10.55 4.48
C ILE A 35 13.12 10.84 4.49
N ARG A 36 13.93 9.83 4.87
CA ARG A 36 15.39 9.98 5.03
C ARG A 36 16.16 9.96 3.72
N ASP A 37 15.63 9.34 2.69
CA ASP A 37 16.30 9.20 1.40
C ASP A 37 16.23 10.52 0.61
N LYS A 38 17.36 11.27 0.67
CA LYS A 38 17.54 12.54 -0.02
C LYS A 38 17.90 12.40 -1.52
N LYS A 39 18.30 11.20 -1.97
CA LYS A 39 18.97 11.02 -3.27
C LYS A 39 18.06 10.60 -4.43
N THR A 40 16.81 10.22 -4.19
CA THR A 40 15.92 9.75 -5.26
C THR A 40 14.94 10.81 -5.80
N GLY A 41 15.26 12.09 -5.58
CA GLY A 41 14.39 13.19 -6.00
C GLY A 41 14.43 13.54 -7.48
N GLU A 42 15.54 13.36 -8.18
CA GLU A 42 15.76 13.96 -9.51
C GLU A 42 16.81 13.25 -10.36
N SER A 43 17.02 11.96 -10.19
CA SER A 43 17.76 11.27 -11.25
C SER A 43 16.78 10.93 -12.37
N GLU A 44 16.48 11.92 -13.22
CA GLU A 44 16.25 11.70 -14.64
C GLU A 44 17.57 11.20 -15.25
N SER A 45 18.10 10.10 -14.74
CA SER A 45 19.12 9.38 -15.46
C SER A 45 18.42 8.70 -16.63
N ASN A 46 18.61 9.28 -17.79
CA ASN A 46 18.32 8.73 -19.11
C ASN A 46 19.22 7.51 -19.41
N GLU A 47 19.85 6.95 -18.40
CA GLU A 47 20.54 5.68 -18.48
C GLU A 47 19.52 4.58 -18.69
N ALA A 48 19.67 3.82 -19.75
CA ALA A 48 18.89 2.63 -20.05
C ALA A 48 18.87 1.74 -18.80
N ARG A 49 17.74 1.75 -18.07
CA ARG A 49 17.60 0.94 -16.86
C ARG A 49 17.66 -0.52 -17.24
N VAL A 50 18.70 -1.19 -16.84
CA VAL A 50 18.79 -2.65 -16.97
C VAL A 50 17.82 -3.24 -15.93
N PHE A 51 16.65 -3.68 -16.40
CA PHE A 51 15.67 -4.34 -15.56
C PHE A 51 16.15 -5.74 -15.20
N ASN A 52 16.43 -5.94 -13.93
CA ASN A 52 16.73 -7.29 -13.42
C ASN A 52 15.42 -8.03 -13.15
N TYR A 53 14.86 -8.67 -14.19
CA TYR A 53 13.57 -9.36 -14.12
C TYR A 53 13.46 -10.38 -12.97
N PRO A 54 14.48 -11.20 -12.66
CA PRO A 54 14.42 -12.13 -11.53
C PRO A 54 14.24 -11.40 -10.19
N MET A 55 14.91 -10.27 -10.01
CA MET A 55 14.83 -9.48 -8.79
C MET A 55 13.46 -8.83 -8.64
N ILE A 56 12.91 -8.27 -9.72
CA ILE A 56 11.55 -7.69 -9.75
C ILE A 56 10.50 -8.76 -9.41
N LEU A 57 10.66 -9.97 -9.92
CA LEU A 57 9.75 -11.08 -9.65
C LEU A 57 9.82 -11.52 -8.18
N LEU A 58 11.02 -11.59 -7.62
CA LEU A 58 11.23 -11.88 -6.19
C LEU A 58 10.60 -10.80 -5.30
N GLU A 59 10.88 -9.52 -5.59
CA GLU A 59 10.31 -8.38 -4.88
C GLU A 59 8.78 -8.39 -4.95
N GLY A 60 8.22 -8.59 -6.14
CA GLY A 60 6.78 -8.67 -6.36
C GLY A 60 6.13 -9.82 -5.60
N THR A 61 6.81 -10.99 -5.54
CA THR A 61 6.33 -12.14 -4.78
C THR A 61 6.33 -11.86 -3.28
N ILE A 62 7.41 -11.31 -2.73
CA ILE A 62 7.49 -10.97 -1.31
C ILE A 62 6.42 -9.95 -0.93
N VAL A 63 6.30 -8.86 -1.69
CA VAL A 63 5.29 -7.83 -1.46
C VAL A 63 3.88 -8.39 -1.64
N GLY A 64 3.66 -9.25 -2.64
CA GLY A 64 2.38 -9.91 -2.88
C GLY A 64 1.96 -10.81 -1.73
N VAL A 65 2.87 -11.63 -1.19
CA VAL A 65 2.60 -12.48 -0.01
C VAL A 65 2.29 -11.62 1.22
N LEU A 66 3.11 -10.61 1.50
CA LEU A 66 2.89 -9.72 2.65
C LEU A 66 1.54 -9.01 2.56
N THR A 67 1.20 -8.47 1.38
CA THR A 67 -0.08 -7.78 1.17
C THR A 67 -1.28 -8.72 1.22
N GLY A 68 -1.10 -9.96 0.76
CA GLY A 68 -2.11 -11.02 0.85
C GLY A 68 -2.38 -11.44 2.30
N LEU A 69 -1.33 -11.61 3.10
CA LEU A 69 -1.45 -11.95 4.52
C LEU A 69 -2.16 -10.87 5.34
N VAL A 70 -1.86 -9.62 5.08
CA VAL A 70 -2.44 -8.48 5.80
C VAL A 70 -3.90 -8.22 5.41
N GLY A 71 -4.32 -8.65 4.23
CA GLY A 71 -5.71 -8.47 3.77
C GLY A 71 -6.11 -7.02 3.43
N ALA A 72 -5.25 -6.05 3.67
CA ALA A 72 -5.52 -4.61 3.47
C ALA A 72 -5.42 -4.15 2.00
N GLY A 73 -5.60 -5.06 1.03
CA GLY A 73 -5.49 -4.75 -0.39
C GLY A 73 -4.08 -4.38 -0.87
N GLY A 74 -3.11 -4.21 0.03
CA GLY A 74 -1.69 -4.03 -0.24
C GLY A 74 -1.27 -2.71 -0.88
N GLY A 75 -2.19 -1.82 -1.21
CA GLY A 75 -1.88 -0.57 -1.91
C GLY A 75 -0.85 0.30 -1.22
N PHE A 76 -0.88 0.36 0.10
CA PHE A 76 0.06 1.15 0.90
C PHE A 76 1.50 0.63 0.86
N LEU A 77 1.71 -0.69 0.72
CA LEU A 77 3.04 -1.29 0.66
C LEU A 77 3.64 -1.30 -0.75
N ILE A 78 2.80 -1.31 -1.78
CA ILE A 78 3.27 -1.36 -3.17
C ILE A 78 4.07 -0.09 -3.53
N ILE A 79 3.57 1.10 -3.13
CA ILE A 79 4.27 2.37 -3.44
C ILE A 79 5.66 2.43 -2.80
N PRO A 80 5.82 2.24 -1.47
CA PRO A 80 7.15 2.19 -0.86
C PRO A 80 8.05 1.11 -1.47
N ALA A 81 7.52 -0.08 -1.75
CA ALA A 81 8.28 -1.16 -2.36
C ALA A 81 8.84 -0.76 -3.74
N LEU A 82 8.03 -0.20 -4.61
CA LEU A 82 8.46 0.27 -5.93
C LEU A 82 9.49 1.41 -5.84
N VAL A 83 9.34 2.31 -4.87
CA VAL A 83 10.29 3.42 -4.69
C VAL A 83 11.62 2.95 -4.11
N MET A 84 11.59 2.02 -3.15
CA MET A 84 12.80 1.60 -2.41
C MET A 84 13.53 0.45 -3.08
N LEU A 85 12.82 -0.57 -3.51
CA LEU A 85 13.40 -1.78 -4.09
C LEU A 85 13.67 -1.58 -5.58
N SER A 86 12.65 -1.19 -6.35
CA SER A 86 12.78 -0.97 -7.78
C SER A 86 13.32 0.43 -8.14
N LYS A 87 13.59 1.29 -7.14
CA LYS A 87 14.13 2.67 -7.31
C LYS A 87 13.37 3.51 -8.33
N LEU A 88 12.07 3.29 -8.43
CA LEU A 88 11.21 4.07 -9.33
C LEU A 88 11.01 5.50 -8.79
N PRO A 89 11.01 6.52 -9.67
CA PRO A 89 10.59 7.87 -9.29
C PRO A 89 9.18 7.83 -8.71
N MET A 90 8.91 8.65 -7.68
CA MET A 90 7.64 8.62 -6.95
C MET A 90 6.40 8.68 -7.86
N LYS A 91 6.40 9.54 -8.88
CA LYS A 91 5.27 9.68 -9.81
C LYS A 91 5.03 8.40 -10.63
N GLN A 92 6.11 7.73 -11.05
CA GLN A 92 6.01 6.46 -11.77
C GLN A 92 5.56 5.33 -10.83
N ALA A 93 6.10 5.28 -9.60
CA ALA A 93 5.70 4.30 -8.60
C ALA A 93 4.21 4.40 -8.26
N VAL A 94 3.67 5.61 -8.12
CA VAL A 94 2.22 5.83 -7.92
C VAL A 94 1.42 5.34 -9.12
N GLY A 95 1.80 5.71 -10.34
CA GLY A 95 1.10 5.25 -11.55
C GLY A 95 1.11 3.73 -11.70
N THR A 96 2.27 3.09 -11.50
CA THR A 96 2.43 1.63 -11.57
C THR A 96 1.64 0.93 -10.46
N SER A 97 1.68 1.45 -9.23
CA SER A 97 0.92 0.88 -8.12
C SER A 97 -0.59 0.93 -8.35
N LEU A 98 -1.11 2.04 -8.90
CA LEU A 98 -2.53 2.17 -9.26
C LEU A 98 -2.94 1.13 -10.31
N LEU A 99 -2.09 0.88 -11.32
CA LEU A 99 -2.34 -0.15 -12.32
C LEU A 99 -2.39 -1.56 -11.71
N ILE A 100 -1.43 -1.87 -10.84
CA ILE A 100 -1.37 -3.17 -10.13
C ILE A 100 -2.61 -3.34 -9.24
N ILE A 101 -2.98 -2.30 -8.49
CA ILE A 101 -4.17 -2.31 -7.62
C ILE A 101 -5.43 -2.49 -8.45
N ALA A 102 -5.56 -1.78 -9.57
CA ALA A 102 -6.72 -1.90 -10.46
C ALA A 102 -6.86 -3.33 -11.02
N ALA A 103 -5.78 -3.92 -11.54
CA ALA A 103 -5.79 -5.28 -12.04
C ALA A 103 -6.18 -6.29 -10.95
N LYS A 104 -5.56 -6.19 -9.77
CA LYS A 104 -5.86 -7.06 -8.62
C LYS A 104 -7.32 -6.91 -8.17
N SER A 105 -7.81 -5.66 -8.08
CA SER A 105 -9.18 -5.39 -7.64
C SER A 105 -10.21 -5.88 -8.64
N LEU A 106 -9.95 -5.77 -9.94
CA LEU A 106 -10.84 -6.31 -10.97
C LEU A 106 -10.94 -7.84 -10.87
N ILE A 107 -9.81 -8.52 -10.70
CA ILE A 107 -9.80 -9.99 -10.52
C ILE A 107 -10.56 -10.38 -9.24
N GLY A 108 -10.32 -9.69 -8.12
CA GLY A 108 -11.04 -9.93 -6.87
C GLY A 108 -12.54 -9.68 -7.00
N PHE A 109 -12.91 -8.58 -7.65
CA PHE A 109 -14.30 -8.20 -7.86
C PHE A 109 -15.08 -9.24 -8.69
N THR A 110 -14.46 -9.87 -9.70
CA THR A 110 -15.12 -10.93 -10.46
C THR A 110 -15.48 -12.13 -9.57
N GLY A 111 -14.61 -12.48 -8.60
CA GLY A 111 -14.90 -13.51 -7.60
C GLY A 111 -16.07 -13.12 -6.69
N ASP A 112 -16.02 -11.91 -6.14
CA ASP A 112 -17.06 -11.41 -5.23
C ASP A 112 -18.43 -11.32 -5.92
N VAL A 113 -18.49 -10.88 -7.18
CA VAL A 113 -19.75 -10.83 -7.96
C VAL A 113 -20.28 -12.24 -8.20
N SER A 114 -19.43 -13.21 -8.51
CA SER A 114 -19.89 -14.57 -8.79
C SER A 114 -20.56 -15.24 -7.57
N GLU A 115 -20.08 -14.91 -6.36
CA GLU A 115 -20.56 -15.53 -5.12
C GLU A 115 -21.65 -14.71 -4.40
N ASN A 116 -21.60 -13.39 -4.47
CA ASN A 116 -22.37 -12.49 -3.62
C ASN A 116 -23.16 -11.41 -4.38
N ALA A 117 -23.39 -11.52 -5.69
CA ALA A 117 -24.06 -10.50 -6.49
C ALA A 117 -25.42 -10.05 -5.92
N SER A 118 -26.19 -10.97 -5.33
CA SER A 118 -27.50 -10.70 -4.74
C SER A 118 -27.44 -9.96 -3.39
N LYS A 119 -26.29 -9.96 -2.71
CA LYS A 119 -26.07 -9.30 -1.42
C LYS A 119 -25.35 -7.95 -1.57
N MET A 120 -24.90 -7.62 -2.78
CA MET A 120 -24.19 -6.37 -3.04
C MET A 120 -25.15 -5.18 -3.11
N ASP A 121 -24.81 -4.11 -2.39
CA ASP A 121 -25.46 -2.82 -2.55
C ASP A 121 -24.89 -2.09 -3.78
N TRP A 122 -25.53 -2.31 -4.91
CA TRP A 122 -25.13 -1.70 -6.19
C TRP A 122 -25.22 -0.18 -6.17
N THR A 123 -26.14 0.38 -5.39
CA THR A 123 -26.30 1.85 -5.27
C THR A 123 -25.08 2.46 -4.60
N LEU A 124 -24.66 1.88 -3.47
CA LEU A 124 -23.47 2.31 -2.75
C LEU A 124 -22.22 2.15 -3.61
N LEU A 125 -22.09 1.04 -4.34
CA LEU A 125 -20.95 0.77 -5.23
C LEU A 125 -20.85 1.85 -6.31
N ILE A 126 -21.95 2.19 -6.99
CA ILE A 126 -21.95 3.20 -8.06
C ILE A 126 -21.61 4.59 -7.49
N VAL A 127 -22.21 4.98 -6.37
CA VAL A 127 -21.95 6.30 -5.75
C VAL A 127 -20.48 6.43 -5.36
N VAL A 128 -19.92 5.42 -4.68
CA VAL A 128 -18.50 5.44 -4.29
C VAL A 128 -17.58 5.44 -5.51
N THR A 129 -17.93 4.69 -6.55
CA THR A 129 -17.15 4.67 -7.80
C THR A 129 -17.12 6.03 -8.48
N ILE A 130 -18.27 6.72 -8.58
CA ILE A 130 -18.33 8.07 -9.16
C ILE A 130 -17.48 9.05 -8.36
N LEU A 131 -17.59 9.03 -7.01
CA LEU A 131 -16.78 9.87 -6.14
C LEU A 131 -15.28 9.58 -6.27
N ALA A 132 -14.90 8.30 -6.38
CA ALA A 132 -13.52 7.90 -6.61
C ALA A 132 -12.97 8.40 -7.96
N VAL A 133 -13.74 8.30 -9.03
CA VAL A 133 -13.35 8.81 -10.35
C VAL A 133 -13.14 10.33 -10.30
N ILE A 134 -14.06 11.08 -9.69
CA ILE A 134 -13.89 12.53 -9.48
C ILE A 134 -12.62 12.82 -8.69
N GLY A 135 -12.37 12.06 -7.59
CA GLY A 135 -11.16 12.17 -6.77
C GLY A 135 -9.88 11.93 -7.56
N ILE A 136 -9.86 10.96 -8.48
CA ILE A 136 -8.72 10.68 -9.34
C ILE A 136 -8.40 11.87 -10.25
N PHE A 137 -9.40 12.49 -10.88
CA PHE A 137 -9.19 13.66 -11.73
C PHE A 137 -8.62 14.85 -10.94
N ILE A 138 -9.19 15.13 -9.77
CA ILE A 138 -8.71 16.19 -8.88
C ILE A 138 -7.28 15.89 -8.41
N GLY A 139 -7.02 14.67 -7.94
CA GLY A 139 -5.71 14.23 -7.46
C GLY A 139 -4.64 14.27 -8.53
N ASN A 140 -4.96 13.85 -9.76
CA ASN A 140 -4.05 13.91 -10.89
C ASN A 140 -3.66 15.36 -11.26
N ASN A 141 -4.62 16.27 -11.28
CA ASN A 141 -4.35 17.69 -11.54
C ASN A 141 -3.47 18.32 -10.44
N LEU A 142 -3.72 17.96 -9.18
CA LEU A 142 -2.93 18.44 -8.06
C LEU A 142 -1.51 17.85 -8.09
N SER A 143 -1.37 16.56 -8.39
CA SER A 143 -0.09 15.86 -8.48
C SER A 143 0.84 16.42 -9.57
N LYS A 144 0.28 16.95 -10.66
CA LYS A 144 1.08 17.62 -11.73
C LYS A 144 1.80 18.86 -11.22
N LYS A 145 1.22 19.55 -10.25
CA LYS A 145 1.77 20.79 -9.65
C LYS A 145 2.79 20.51 -8.55
N ILE A 146 2.88 19.27 -8.07
CA ILE A 146 3.75 18.89 -6.95
C ILE A 146 5.00 18.21 -7.49
N ASN A 147 6.16 18.61 -6.98
CA ASN A 147 7.43 17.96 -7.26
C ASN A 147 7.44 16.52 -6.70
N GLY A 148 8.03 15.58 -7.42
CA GLY A 148 8.13 14.16 -7.01
C GLY A 148 8.80 13.97 -5.64
N ALA A 149 9.80 14.77 -5.30
CA ALA A 149 10.45 14.74 -4.00
C ALA A 149 9.51 15.19 -2.86
N ALA A 150 8.73 16.25 -3.09
CA ALA A 150 7.72 16.70 -2.14
C ALA A 150 6.60 15.67 -1.97
N LEU A 151 6.15 15.05 -3.07
CA LEU A 151 5.16 13.98 -3.06
C LEU A 151 5.67 12.77 -2.27
N LYS A 152 6.94 12.36 -2.46
CA LYS A 152 7.59 11.28 -1.71
C LYS A 152 7.61 11.56 -0.21
N LYS A 153 8.04 12.76 0.18
CA LYS A 153 8.07 13.16 1.60
C LYS A 153 6.67 13.24 2.21
N GLY A 154 5.72 13.86 1.51
CA GLY A 154 4.34 13.97 1.97
C GLY A 154 3.70 12.60 2.17
N PHE A 155 3.89 11.69 1.23
CA PHE A 155 3.42 10.32 1.36
C PHE A 155 4.11 9.57 2.50
N GLY A 156 5.44 9.74 2.65
CA GLY A 156 6.19 9.15 3.77
C GLY A 156 5.65 9.61 5.13
N TRP A 157 5.40 10.90 5.32
CA TRP A 157 4.79 11.43 6.55
C TRP A 157 3.38 10.88 6.78
N PHE A 158 2.56 10.82 5.74
CA PHE A 158 1.21 10.25 5.83
C PHE A 158 1.25 8.79 6.29
N VAL A 159 2.10 7.98 5.67
CA VAL A 159 2.26 6.55 6.02
C VAL A 159 2.80 6.40 7.45
N LEU A 160 3.72 7.29 7.89
CA LEU A 160 4.25 7.29 9.26
C LEU A 160 3.14 7.53 10.29
N VAL A 161 2.34 8.56 10.09
CA VAL A 161 1.23 8.91 10.98
C VAL A 161 0.22 7.77 11.06
N MET A 162 -0.14 7.17 9.91
CA MET A 162 -1.05 6.04 9.85
C MET A 162 -0.48 4.79 10.53
N GLY A 163 0.82 4.49 10.32
CA GLY A 163 1.47 3.38 10.97
C GLY A 163 1.51 3.52 12.49
N ILE A 164 1.85 4.70 12.99
CA ILE A 164 1.84 5.00 14.43
C ILE A 164 0.40 4.92 14.98
N TYR A 165 -0.58 5.45 14.27
CA TYR A 165 -1.99 5.38 14.67
C TYR A 165 -2.47 3.93 14.82
N ILE A 166 -2.13 3.06 13.87
CA ILE A 166 -2.49 1.62 13.94
C ILE A 166 -1.84 0.97 15.15
N ILE A 167 -0.54 1.24 15.40
CA ILE A 167 0.17 0.67 16.57
C ILE A 167 -0.51 1.11 17.87
N ILE A 168 -0.79 2.41 18.02
CA ILE A 168 -1.41 2.94 19.22
C ILE A 168 -2.82 2.34 19.40
N LYS A 169 -3.61 2.29 18.34
CA LYS A 169 -4.97 1.75 18.39
C LYS A 169 -4.98 0.29 18.83
N GLU A 170 -4.12 -0.54 18.22
CA GLU A 170 -4.06 -1.98 18.53
C GLU A 170 -3.48 -2.29 19.91
N LEU A 171 -2.57 -1.43 20.43
CA LEU A 171 -2.02 -1.60 21.77
C LEU A 171 -2.91 -1.01 22.87
N ALA A 172 -3.66 0.06 22.58
CA ALA A 172 -4.51 0.73 23.55
C ALA A 172 -5.93 0.12 23.63
N PHE A 173 -6.40 -0.49 22.55
CA PHE A 173 -7.75 -1.09 22.45
C PHE A 173 -7.67 -2.44 21.73
N PRO A 174 -7.08 -3.46 22.39
CA PRO A 174 -6.94 -4.81 21.84
C PRO A 174 -8.27 -5.52 21.61
#